data_c5f6609cb9628c8bf70ef4d201c3b77b
#
_entry.id   c5f6609cb9628c8bf70ef4d201c3b77b
#
_cell.length_a   1.000
_cell.length_b   1.000
_cell.length_c   1.000
_cell.angle_alpha   90.00
_cell.angle_beta   90.00
_cell.angle_gamma   90.00
#
_symmetry.space_group_name_H-M   'P 1'
#
loop_
_entity.id
_entity.type
_entity.pdbx_description
1 polymer ?
#
loop_
_entity_poly.entity_id
_entity_poly.type
_entity_poly.pdbx_seq_one_letter_code
_entity_poly.pdbx_strand_id
1 'polypeptide(L)'
;IDSYTKPWNLQCSDLSFANLFIWGADGKMEYAEKNNVLYIKLEFKGVPVFLWAPIPKYGVEVDYRKAVYEGIDYMKKRGVEPTYRSVWTVFKDKMLMACPELFSMPTDIAWDYVYTRESLATLKGKKLHGKRNHINKFLSKYPDYEYRRLDKSMIADCITLYDHWMDEKTGEDAQEMVDERRSVELALQNMDALGLTGCTIYIDGKLCAFTIGER
;
A
#
# COMPACT_ATOMS: atom_id res chain seq x y z
N ILE A 1 -2.94 -15.50 -0.20
CA ILE A 1 -3.56 -14.16 -0.10
C ILE A 1 -4.27 -13.83 -1.42
N ASP A 2 -3.59 -13.78 -2.55
CA ASP A 2 -4.13 -13.41 -3.87
C ASP A 2 -5.43 -14.12 -4.25
N SER A 3 -5.56 -15.40 -3.94
CA SER A 3 -6.78 -16.18 -4.19
C SER A 3 -8.00 -15.68 -3.42
N TYR A 4 -7.78 -14.88 -2.38
CA TYR A 4 -8.82 -14.22 -1.60
C TYR A 4 -9.04 -12.78 -2.02
N THR A 5 -7.98 -12.01 -2.31
CA THR A 5 -8.08 -10.57 -2.52
C THR A 5 -8.40 -10.19 -3.96
N LYS A 6 -7.70 -10.77 -4.94
CA LYS A 6 -7.86 -10.42 -6.38
C LYS A 6 -9.27 -10.62 -6.93
N PRO A 7 -10.01 -11.72 -6.61
CA PRO A 7 -11.34 -11.92 -7.17
C PRO A 7 -12.38 -10.87 -6.74
N TRP A 8 -12.16 -10.18 -5.62
CA TRP A 8 -13.02 -9.08 -5.18
C TRP A 8 -12.84 -7.82 -6.01
N ASN A 9 -11.73 -7.70 -6.75
CA ASN A 9 -11.42 -6.59 -7.65
C ASN A 9 -11.64 -5.20 -6.99
N LEU A 10 -11.23 -5.07 -5.74
CA LEU A 10 -11.36 -3.81 -5.01
C LEU A 10 -10.29 -2.83 -5.50
N GLN A 11 -10.71 -1.59 -5.73
CA GLN A 11 -9.82 -0.49 -6.11
C GLN A 11 -9.11 0.06 -4.87
N CYS A 12 -8.21 -0.76 -4.31
CA CYS A 12 -7.50 -0.46 -3.08
C CYS A 12 -6.07 -1.02 -3.14
N SER A 13 -5.09 -0.17 -2.90
CA SER A 13 -3.68 -0.55 -2.90
C SER A 13 -3.31 -1.51 -1.77
N ASP A 14 -3.91 -1.35 -0.59
CA ASP A 14 -3.61 -2.14 0.60
C ASP A 14 -3.79 -3.66 0.39
N LEU A 15 -4.75 -4.06 -0.46
CA LEU A 15 -5.07 -5.46 -0.73
C LEU A 15 -4.19 -6.13 -1.77
N SER A 16 -3.27 -5.40 -2.40
CA SER A 16 -2.33 -6.03 -3.30
C SER A 16 -1.32 -6.88 -2.53
N PHE A 17 -0.93 -8.02 -3.10
CA PHE A 17 0.08 -8.87 -2.46
C PHE A 17 1.43 -8.15 -2.35
N ALA A 18 1.79 -7.35 -3.35
CA ALA A 18 3.03 -6.59 -3.33
C ALA A 18 3.06 -5.61 -2.14
N ASN A 19 1.99 -4.86 -1.94
CA ASN A 19 1.88 -3.92 -0.82
C ASN A 19 1.94 -4.64 0.53
N LEU A 20 1.17 -5.72 0.67
CA LEU A 20 1.20 -6.56 1.88
C LEU A 20 2.58 -7.14 2.18
N PHE A 21 3.30 -7.61 1.15
CA PHE A 21 4.65 -8.15 1.30
C PHE A 21 5.65 -7.07 1.74
N ILE A 22 5.60 -5.89 1.11
CA ILE A 22 6.53 -4.80 1.35
C ILE A 22 6.35 -4.21 2.75
N TRP A 23 5.12 -3.90 3.13
CA TRP A 23 4.82 -3.27 4.43
C TRP A 23 4.63 -4.25 5.57
N GLY A 24 4.34 -5.51 5.28
CA GLY A 24 4.16 -6.58 6.27
C GLY A 24 5.45 -7.27 6.70
N ALA A 25 6.61 -6.83 6.20
CA ALA A 25 7.90 -7.40 6.57
C ALA A 25 8.19 -7.28 8.09
N ASP A 26 9.10 -8.10 8.56
CA ASP A 26 9.58 -8.10 9.95
C ASP A 26 8.47 -8.42 10.99
N GLY A 27 7.49 -9.25 10.59
CA GLY A 27 6.42 -9.71 11.49
C GLY A 27 5.31 -8.71 11.74
N LYS A 28 5.29 -7.58 11.01
CA LYS A 28 4.22 -6.58 11.10
C LYS A 28 2.88 -7.09 10.60
N MET A 29 2.89 -8.13 9.75
CA MET A 29 1.71 -8.78 9.23
C MET A 29 1.74 -10.27 9.52
N GLU A 30 0.63 -10.79 10.05
CA GLU A 30 0.35 -12.22 10.14
C GLU A 30 -0.97 -12.52 9.44
N TYR A 31 -1.10 -13.69 8.86
CA TYR A 31 -2.36 -14.11 8.26
C TYR A 31 -2.73 -15.53 8.66
N ALA A 32 -4.02 -15.82 8.62
CA ALA A 32 -4.55 -17.16 8.81
C ALA A 32 -5.73 -17.40 7.86
N GLU A 33 -5.88 -18.63 7.42
CA GLU A 33 -7.04 -19.07 6.65
C GLU A 33 -7.85 -20.06 7.49
N LYS A 34 -9.16 -19.81 7.61
CA LYS A 34 -10.08 -20.70 8.30
C LYS A 34 -11.49 -20.62 7.70
N ASN A 35 -12.10 -21.75 7.42
CA ASN A 35 -13.49 -21.84 6.94
C ASN A 35 -13.76 -20.95 5.69
N ASN A 36 -12.84 -20.95 4.73
CA ASN A 36 -12.89 -20.08 3.53
C ASN A 36 -12.88 -18.59 3.83
N VAL A 37 -12.29 -18.18 4.94
CA VAL A 37 -12.08 -16.78 5.31
C VAL A 37 -10.60 -16.54 5.57
N LEU A 38 -10.06 -15.47 4.99
CA LEU A 38 -8.73 -14.95 5.26
C LEU A 38 -8.81 -13.89 6.35
N TYR A 39 -7.98 -14.04 7.37
CA TYR A 39 -7.77 -13.09 8.45
C TYR A 39 -6.37 -12.50 8.31
N ILE A 40 -6.25 -11.19 8.44
CA ILE A 40 -4.96 -10.48 8.42
C ILE A 40 -4.86 -9.62 9.68
N LYS A 41 -3.82 -9.87 10.46
CA LYS A 41 -3.42 -9.08 11.62
C LYS A 41 -2.30 -8.14 11.23
N LEU A 42 -2.37 -6.91 11.71
CA LEU A 42 -1.33 -5.91 11.51
C LEU A 42 -0.88 -5.34 12.86
N GLU A 43 0.43 -5.13 12.96
CA GLU A 43 1.11 -4.62 14.14
C GLU A 43 2.19 -3.63 13.71
N PHE A 44 1.95 -2.33 13.95
CA PHE A 44 2.90 -1.28 13.66
C PHE A 44 3.34 -0.59 14.94
N LYS A 45 4.58 -0.10 14.99
CA LYS A 45 5.11 0.60 16.15
C LYS A 45 4.24 1.81 16.50
N GLY A 46 3.82 1.91 17.75
CA GLY A 46 2.98 3.01 18.21
C GLY A 46 1.49 2.92 17.83
N VAL A 47 1.10 1.86 17.10
CA VAL A 47 -0.30 1.62 16.74
C VAL A 47 -0.78 0.35 17.44
N PRO A 48 -1.93 0.40 18.16
CA PRO A 48 -2.50 -0.83 18.70
C PRO A 48 -2.73 -1.88 17.62
N VAL A 49 -2.43 -3.14 17.93
CA VAL A 49 -2.69 -4.27 17.03
C VAL A 49 -4.13 -4.25 16.56
N PHE A 50 -4.35 -4.51 15.30
CA PHE A 50 -5.68 -4.56 14.70
C PHE A 50 -5.80 -5.65 13.64
N LEU A 51 -7.02 -5.98 13.30
CA LEU A 51 -7.34 -6.87 12.18
C LEU A 51 -7.92 -6.06 11.02
N TRP A 52 -7.69 -6.53 9.81
CA TRP A 52 -8.55 -6.18 8.68
C TRP A 52 -9.86 -6.93 8.78
N ALA A 53 -10.90 -6.43 8.10
CA ALA A 53 -12.15 -7.16 7.97
C ALA A 53 -11.90 -8.59 7.49
N PRO A 54 -12.60 -9.60 8.00
CA PRO A 54 -12.50 -10.95 7.48
C PRO A 54 -12.81 -10.97 5.98
N ILE A 55 -11.91 -11.52 5.17
CA ILE A 55 -12.07 -11.57 3.71
C ILE A 55 -12.55 -12.96 3.32
N PRO A 56 -13.84 -13.12 2.99
CA PRO A 56 -14.35 -14.42 2.55
C PRO A 56 -13.83 -14.75 1.15
N LYS A 57 -13.66 -16.02 0.86
CA LYS A 57 -13.35 -16.48 -0.48
C LYS A 57 -14.48 -16.09 -1.43
N TYR A 58 -14.12 -15.43 -2.55
CA TYR A 58 -15.11 -14.91 -3.49
C TYR A 58 -16.01 -16.02 -4.04
N GLY A 59 -17.31 -15.75 -4.07
CA GLY A 59 -18.32 -16.71 -4.54
C GLY A 59 -18.63 -17.88 -3.58
N VAL A 60 -18.02 -17.89 -2.38
CA VAL A 60 -18.30 -18.91 -1.36
C VAL A 60 -19.16 -18.29 -0.25
N GLU A 61 -20.23 -18.99 0.08
CA GLU A 61 -21.06 -18.62 1.24
C GLU A 61 -20.33 -18.97 2.54
N VAL A 62 -20.27 -18.01 3.46
CA VAL A 62 -19.63 -18.16 4.77
C VAL A 62 -20.56 -17.60 5.86
N ASP A 63 -20.50 -18.17 7.06
CA ASP A 63 -21.06 -17.55 8.25
C ASP A 63 -20.21 -16.33 8.65
N TYR A 64 -20.60 -15.18 8.10
CA TYR A 64 -19.81 -13.95 8.26
C TYR A 64 -19.84 -13.42 9.68
N ARG A 65 -20.97 -13.62 10.42
CA ARG A 65 -21.05 -13.31 11.85
C ARG A 65 -20.01 -14.09 12.65
N LYS A 66 -19.97 -15.40 12.42
CA LYS A 66 -18.98 -16.26 13.06
C LYS A 66 -17.56 -15.81 12.72
N ALA A 67 -17.28 -15.48 11.46
CA ALA A 67 -15.97 -14.99 11.04
C ALA A 67 -15.55 -13.72 11.78
N VAL A 68 -16.45 -12.75 11.91
CA VAL A 68 -16.20 -11.51 12.67
C VAL A 68 -15.89 -11.83 14.13
N TYR A 69 -16.69 -12.67 14.77
CA TYR A 69 -16.48 -13.02 16.19
C TYR A 69 -15.22 -13.86 16.42
N GLU A 70 -14.80 -14.70 15.49
CA GLU A 70 -13.51 -15.40 15.56
C GLU A 70 -12.35 -14.42 15.65
N GLY A 71 -12.38 -13.33 14.87
CA GLY A 71 -11.37 -12.26 14.96
C GLY A 71 -11.45 -11.51 16.31
N ILE A 72 -12.65 -11.17 16.76
CA ILE A 72 -12.85 -10.52 18.07
C ILE A 72 -12.30 -11.39 19.20
N ASP A 73 -12.63 -12.67 19.22
CA ASP A 73 -12.17 -13.62 20.25
C ASP A 73 -10.65 -13.81 20.19
N TYR A 74 -10.08 -13.83 19.02
CA TYR A 74 -8.63 -13.88 18.83
C TYR A 74 -7.93 -12.71 19.54
N MET A 75 -8.45 -11.49 19.35
CA MET A 75 -7.91 -10.26 19.95
C MET A 75 -8.11 -10.26 21.47
N LYS A 76 -9.31 -10.58 21.95
CA LYS A 76 -9.61 -10.66 23.39
C LYS A 76 -8.72 -11.64 24.14
N LYS A 77 -8.48 -12.83 23.57
CA LYS A 77 -7.58 -13.85 24.18
C LYS A 77 -6.15 -13.36 24.33
N ARG A 78 -5.74 -12.33 23.62
CA ARG A 78 -4.43 -11.68 23.70
C ARG A 78 -4.41 -10.43 24.56
N GLY A 79 -5.53 -10.10 25.19
CA GLY A 79 -5.66 -8.88 25.98
C GLY A 79 -5.64 -7.60 25.16
N VAL A 80 -5.97 -7.69 23.85
CA VAL A 80 -6.03 -6.55 22.95
C VAL A 80 -7.48 -6.18 22.71
N GLU A 81 -7.77 -4.87 22.71
CA GLU A 81 -9.10 -4.36 22.38
C GLU A 81 -9.46 -4.71 20.93
N PRO A 82 -10.56 -5.43 20.68
CA PRO A 82 -10.91 -5.84 19.33
C PRO A 82 -11.19 -4.65 18.43
N THR A 83 -10.38 -4.50 17.40
CA THR A 83 -10.48 -3.41 16.44
C THR A 83 -10.26 -3.92 15.03
N TYR A 84 -11.18 -3.61 14.13
CA TYR A 84 -11.02 -3.75 12.69
C TYR A 84 -10.70 -2.39 12.10
N ARG A 85 -9.65 -2.29 11.29
CA ARG A 85 -9.26 -1.05 10.61
C ARG A 85 -9.16 -1.26 9.09
N SER A 86 -9.13 -0.17 8.34
CA SER A 86 -9.07 -0.19 6.86
C SER A 86 -10.15 -1.09 6.27
N VAL A 87 -11.39 -0.99 6.82
CA VAL A 87 -12.49 -1.85 6.42
C VAL A 87 -13.15 -1.27 5.17
N TRP A 88 -12.96 -1.95 4.05
CA TRP A 88 -13.56 -1.53 2.76
C TRP A 88 -15.07 -1.61 2.79
N THR A 89 -15.74 -0.72 2.09
CA THR A 89 -17.19 -0.57 2.13
C THR A 89 -17.94 -1.89 1.94
N VAL A 90 -17.51 -2.72 0.99
CA VAL A 90 -18.14 -4.02 0.73
C VAL A 90 -18.08 -4.97 1.93
N PHE A 91 -17.00 -4.96 2.69
CA PHE A 91 -16.85 -5.79 3.89
C PHE A 91 -17.49 -5.12 5.10
N LYS A 92 -17.43 -3.79 5.21
CA LYS A 92 -18.13 -3.03 6.23
C LYS A 92 -19.63 -3.34 6.21
N ASP A 93 -20.25 -3.28 5.03
CA ASP A 93 -21.66 -3.54 4.90
C ASP A 93 -22.03 -4.99 5.29
N LYS A 94 -21.20 -5.97 4.88
CA LYS A 94 -21.35 -7.37 5.33
C LYS A 94 -21.20 -7.53 6.85
N MET A 95 -20.21 -6.84 7.45
CA MET A 95 -20.01 -6.86 8.90
C MET A 95 -21.21 -6.30 9.65
N LEU A 96 -21.69 -5.12 9.26
CA LEU A 96 -22.82 -4.47 9.94
C LEU A 96 -24.15 -5.21 9.73
N MET A 97 -24.35 -5.85 8.58
CA MET A 97 -25.49 -6.75 8.37
C MET A 97 -25.45 -7.99 9.27
N ALA A 98 -24.28 -8.60 9.40
CA ALA A 98 -24.09 -9.80 10.21
C ALA A 98 -24.03 -9.50 11.72
N CYS A 99 -23.53 -8.34 12.10
CA CYS A 99 -23.25 -7.90 13.46
C CYS A 99 -23.73 -6.45 13.66
N PRO A 100 -25.05 -6.20 13.76
CA PRO A 100 -25.60 -4.84 13.89
C PRO A 100 -25.16 -4.09 15.15
N GLU A 101 -24.65 -4.81 16.14
CA GLU A 101 -24.11 -4.27 17.39
C GLU A 101 -22.72 -3.61 17.24
N LEU A 102 -22.06 -3.78 16.09
CA LEU A 102 -20.77 -3.15 15.85
C LEU A 102 -20.92 -1.67 15.49
N PHE A 103 -19.98 -0.88 15.98
CA PHE A 103 -19.87 0.53 15.64
C PHE A 103 -18.82 0.74 14.55
N SER A 104 -19.12 1.62 13.58
CA SER A 104 -18.21 1.95 12.48
C SER A 104 -18.02 3.46 12.37
N MET A 105 -16.78 3.91 12.22
CA MET A 105 -16.42 5.30 11.94
C MET A 105 -15.65 5.39 10.61
N PRO A 106 -15.95 6.38 9.77
CA PRO A 106 -15.10 6.65 8.61
C PRO A 106 -13.72 7.18 9.04
N THR A 107 -12.71 6.91 8.22
CA THR A 107 -11.38 7.49 8.39
C THR A 107 -10.85 7.96 7.03
N ASP A 108 -10.55 9.24 6.92
CA ASP A 108 -10.16 9.88 5.65
C ASP A 108 -8.66 9.68 5.36
N ILE A 109 -7.85 9.47 6.38
CA ILE A 109 -6.38 9.34 6.25
C ILE A 109 -5.94 8.08 5.50
N ALA A 110 -6.85 7.11 5.35
CA ALA A 110 -6.59 5.85 4.66
C ALA A 110 -7.21 5.80 3.25
N TRP A 111 -7.56 6.94 2.66
CA TRP A 111 -8.15 6.98 1.32
C TRP A 111 -7.08 6.99 0.24
N ASP A 112 -7.21 6.09 -0.74
CA ASP A 112 -6.38 6.08 -1.94
C ASP A 112 -6.70 7.26 -2.86
N TYR A 113 -5.65 7.83 -3.48
CA TYR A 113 -5.81 8.78 -4.58
C TYR A 113 -6.06 8.03 -5.88
N VAL A 114 -7.25 8.19 -6.45
CA VAL A 114 -7.65 7.52 -7.67
C VAL A 114 -7.66 8.48 -8.86
N TYR A 115 -6.91 8.12 -9.90
CA TYR A 115 -6.81 8.89 -11.15
C TYR A 115 -7.07 7.98 -12.35
N THR A 116 -7.71 8.51 -13.38
CA THR A 116 -7.77 7.80 -14.66
C THR A 116 -6.41 7.88 -15.36
N ARG A 117 -6.04 6.82 -16.08
CA ARG A 117 -4.83 6.81 -16.90
C ARG A 117 -4.77 8.01 -17.85
N GLU A 118 -5.91 8.35 -18.50
CA GLU A 118 -6.00 9.49 -19.40
C GLU A 118 -5.72 10.81 -18.70
N SER A 119 -6.27 11.03 -17.51
CA SER A 119 -6.05 12.26 -16.76
C SER A 119 -4.58 12.48 -16.40
N LEU A 120 -3.86 11.41 -15.99
CA LEU A 120 -2.44 11.50 -15.70
C LEU A 120 -1.56 11.62 -16.96
N ALA A 121 -1.92 10.93 -18.06
CA ALA A 121 -1.15 10.97 -19.29
C ALA A 121 -1.26 12.32 -20.00
N THR A 122 -2.43 12.97 -19.94
CA THR A 122 -2.66 14.24 -20.66
C THR A 122 -2.57 15.46 -19.77
N LEU A 123 -2.77 15.29 -18.46
CA LEU A 123 -2.89 16.37 -17.47
C LEU A 123 -3.87 17.48 -17.89
N LYS A 124 -4.91 17.15 -18.67
CA LYS A 124 -5.90 18.13 -19.16
C LYS A 124 -6.72 18.73 -18.00
N GLY A 125 -7.19 19.95 -18.21
CA GLY A 125 -8.09 20.66 -17.29
C GLY A 125 -7.40 21.56 -16.27
N LYS A 126 -8.23 22.41 -15.63
CA LYS A 126 -7.78 23.44 -14.68
C LYS A 126 -7.14 22.84 -13.43
N LYS A 127 -7.69 21.72 -12.92
CA LYS A 127 -7.20 21.06 -11.69
C LYS A 127 -5.75 20.58 -11.82
N LEU A 128 -5.31 20.18 -13.02
CA LEU A 128 -3.98 19.64 -13.28
C LEU A 128 -3.01 20.67 -13.89
N HIS A 129 -3.44 21.94 -14.01
CA HIS A 129 -2.59 23.01 -14.56
C HIS A 129 -1.25 23.18 -13.81
N GLY A 130 -1.29 23.13 -12.47
CA GLY A 130 -0.07 23.22 -11.65
C GLY A 130 0.91 22.08 -11.97
N LYS A 131 0.41 20.85 -12.16
CA LYS A 131 1.26 19.70 -12.50
C LYS A 131 1.90 19.86 -13.88
N ARG A 132 1.13 20.34 -14.89
CA ARG A 132 1.71 20.69 -16.22
C ARG A 132 2.80 21.73 -16.12
N ASN A 133 2.59 22.77 -15.31
CA ASN A 133 3.61 23.82 -15.14
C ASN A 133 4.91 23.29 -14.51
N HIS A 134 4.80 22.37 -13.54
CA HIS A 134 5.98 21.72 -12.97
C HIS A 134 6.73 20.91 -14.03
N ILE A 135 6.02 20.11 -14.85
CA ILE A 135 6.63 19.35 -15.93
C ILE A 135 7.28 20.26 -16.95
N ASN A 136 6.57 21.31 -17.41
CA ASN A 136 7.13 22.25 -18.38
C ASN A 136 8.39 22.96 -17.87
N LYS A 137 8.40 23.34 -16.58
CA LYS A 137 9.57 23.92 -15.92
C LYS A 137 10.74 22.94 -15.86
N PHE A 138 10.46 21.67 -15.56
CA PHE A 138 11.47 20.62 -15.55
C PHE A 138 12.06 20.43 -16.96
N LEU A 139 11.24 20.24 -17.97
CA LEU A 139 11.65 20.06 -19.37
C LEU A 139 12.46 21.24 -19.91
N SER A 140 12.08 22.47 -19.54
CA SER A 140 12.81 23.68 -19.90
C SER A 140 14.18 23.77 -19.23
N LYS A 141 14.29 23.29 -17.99
CA LYS A 141 15.55 23.34 -17.21
C LYS A 141 16.51 22.21 -17.56
N TYR A 142 15.97 21.05 -17.89
CA TYR A 142 16.72 19.82 -18.14
C TYR A 142 16.28 19.16 -19.46
N PRO A 143 16.56 19.80 -20.62
CA PRO A 143 16.10 19.30 -21.92
C PRO A 143 16.70 17.95 -22.28
N ASP A 144 17.91 17.65 -21.78
CA ASP A 144 18.68 16.43 -22.08
C ASP A 144 18.53 15.35 -20.99
N TYR A 145 17.47 15.41 -20.17
CA TYR A 145 17.19 14.36 -19.20
C TYR A 145 16.97 13.01 -19.88
N GLU A 146 17.38 11.94 -19.23
CA GLU A 146 17.18 10.59 -19.71
C GLU A 146 16.10 9.88 -18.88
N TYR A 147 15.11 9.35 -19.57
CA TYR A 147 14.11 8.43 -18.98
C TYR A 147 14.55 7.00 -19.29
N ARG A 148 14.70 6.17 -18.27
CA ARG A 148 15.04 4.76 -18.42
C ARG A 148 14.04 3.89 -17.65
N ARG A 149 13.74 2.70 -18.20
CA ARG A 149 13.02 1.69 -17.43
C ARG A 149 13.93 1.19 -16.32
N LEU A 150 13.40 1.09 -15.10
CA LEU A 150 14.15 0.57 -13.96
C LEU A 150 14.44 -0.92 -14.16
N ASP A 151 15.68 -1.32 -13.97
CA ASP A 151 16.15 -2.70 -14.02
C ASP A 151 17.04 -3.03 -12.81
N LYS A 152 17.44 -4.30 -12.69
CA LYS A 152 18.20 -4.78 -11.53
C LYS A 152 19.55 -4.10 -11.34
N SER A 153 20.19 -3.65 -12.43
CA SER A 153 21.50 -2.99 -12.33
C SER A 153 21.44 -1.62 -11.65
N MET A 154 20.25 -1.02 -11.62
CA MET A 154 20.02 0.32 -11.05
C MET A 154 19.59 0.29 -9.57
N ILE A 155 19.35 -0.89 -8.99
CA ILE A 155 18.82 -1.02 -7.62
C ILE A 155 19.73 -0.35 -6.59
N ALA A 156 21.04 -0.59 -6.68
CA ALA A 156 22.00 0.01 -5.75
C ALA A 156 21.99 1.54 -5.81
N ASP A 157 21.90 2.11 -7.01
CA ASP A 157 21.84 3.56 -7.21
C ASP A 157 20.51 4.14 -6.67
N CYS A 158 19.39 3.42 -6.86
CA CYS A 158 18.10 3.83 -6.31
C CYS A 158 18.12 3.84 -4.78
N ILE A 159 18.71 2.83 -4.14
CA ILE A 159 18.87 2.78 -2.68
C ILE A 159 19.75 3.94 -2.19
N THR A 160 20.87 4.18 -2.87
CA THR A 160 21.77 5.29 -2.55
C THR A 160 21.06 6.65 -2.68
N LEU A 161 20.29 6.85 -3.73
CA LEU A 161 19.50 8.06 -3.91
C LEU A 161 18.48 8.24 -2.79
N TYR A 162 17.81 7.15 -2.39
CA TYR A 162 16.84 7.18 -1.29
C TYR A 162 17.53 7.53 0.06
N ASP A 163 18.69 6.93 0.32
CA ASP A 163 19.47 7.20 1.54
C ASP A 163 19.90 8.66 1.61
N HIS A 164 20.38 9.26 0.51
CA HIS A 164 20.67 10.69 0.45
C HIS A 164 19.44 11.58 0.73
N TRP A 165 18.29 11.20 0.20
CA TRP A 165 17.06 11.93 0.46
C TRP A 165 16.62 11.81 1.92
N MET A 166 16.85 10.67 2.57
CA MET A 166 16.62 10.50 4.01
C MET A 166 17.54 11.39 4.86
N ASP A 167 18.82 11.48 4.51
CA ASP A 167 19.81 12.29 5.26
C ASP A 167 19.45 13.78 5.28
N GLU A 168 18.69 14.25 4.29
CA GLU A 168 18.18 15.63 4.24
C GLU A 168 16.98 15.87 5.18
N LYS A 169 16.38 14.81 5.72
CA LYS A 169 15.21 14.88 6.60
C LYS A 169 15.64 14.90 8.07
N THR A 170 14.94 15.67 8.86
CA THR A 170 15.20 15.83 10.30
C THR A 170 13.90 15.75 11.10
N GLY A 171 13.98 15.31 12.37
CA GLY A 171 12.84 15.32 13.28
C GLY A 171 12.00 14.04 13.29
N GLU A 172 10.71 14.16 13.57
CA GLU A 172 9.79 13.02 13.72
C GLU A 172 9.63 12.24 12.41
N ASP A 173 9.72 12.90 11.28
CA ASP A 173 9.66 12.27 9.96
C ASP A 173 10.74 11.19 9.75
N ALA A 174 11.90 11.35 10.38
CA ALA A 174 13.03 10.42 10.20
C ALA A 174 12.72 8.99 10.69
N GLN A 175 11.88 8.82 11.69
CA GLN A 175 11.56 7.49 12.23
C GLN A 175 10.55 6.73 11.33
N GLU A 176 9.56 7.42 10.78
CA GLU A 176 8.62 6.83 9.82
C GLU A 176 9.34 6.40 8.54
N MET A 177 10.35 7.16 8.13
CA MET A 177 11.15 6.89 6.94
C MET A 177 12.06 5.67 7.06
N VAL A 178 12.44 5.22 8.26
CA VAL A 178 13.22 3.98 8.42
C VAL A 178 12.42 2.77 7.94
N ASP A 179 11.14 2.71 8.28
CA ASP A 179 10.24 1.64 7.83
C ASP A 179 9.98 1.74 6.32
N GLU A 180 9.84 2.95 5.80
CA GLU A 180 9.67 3.20 4.36
C GLU A 180 10.93 2.81 3.58
N ARG A 181 12.12 3.13 4.07
CA ARG A 181 13.38 2.73 3.45
C ARG A 181 13.47 1.22 3.27
N ARG A 182 13.11 0.47 4.32
CA ARG A 182 13.08 -0.99 4.26
C ARG A 182 12.08 -1.49 3.22
N SER A 183 10.92 -0.87 3.15
CA SER A 183 9.87 -1.18 2.19
C SER A 183 10.32 -0.91 0.75
N VAL A 184 10.99 0.21 0.49
CA VAL A 184 11.57 0.54 -0.82
C VAL A 184 12.63 -0.48 -1.23
N GLU A 185 13.52 -0.87 -0.32
CA GLU A 185 14.54 -1.89 -0.57
C GLU A 185 13.91 -3.24 -0.93
N LEU A 186 12.90 -3.69 -0.17
CA LEU A 186 12.17 -4.92 -0.45
C LEU A 186 11.46 -4.88 -1.81
N ALA A 187 10.83 -3.75 -2.15
CA ALA A 187 10.19 -3.57 -3.44
C ALA A 187 11.20 -3.70 -4.59
N LEU A 188 12.33 -2.99 -4.50
CA LEU A 188 13.38 -3.00 -5.52
C LEU A 188 14.00 -4.39 -5.69
N GLN A 189 14.33 -5.09 -4.59
CA GLN A 189 14.95 -6.41 -4.62
C GLN A 189 14.02 -7.50 -5.15
N ASN A 190 12.70 -7.34 -5.02
CA ASN A 190 11.70 -8.34 -5.38
C ASN A 190 10.80 -7.92 -6.56
N MET A 191 11.19 -6.92 -7.35
CA MET A 191 10.36 -6.36 -8.43
C MET A 191 9.76 -7.43 -9.35
N ASP A 192 10.57 -8.37 -9.83
CA ASP A 192 10.10 -9.41 -10.75
C ASP A 192 9.10 -10.37 -10.08
N ALA A 193 9.40 -10.79 -8.85
CA ALA A 193 8.55 -11.72 -8.11
C ALA A 193 7.20 -11.09 -7.72
N LEU A 194 7.19 -9.78 -7.48
CA LEU A 194 6.01 -9.00 -7.11
C LEU A 194 5.28 -8.41 -8.33
N GLY A 195 5.79 -8.60 -9.55
CA GLY A 195 5.20 -8.01 -10.76
C GLY A 195 5.29 -6.49 -10.82
N LEU A 196 6.26 -5.90 -10.10
CA LEU A 196 6.46 -4.47 -10.06
C LEU A 196 7.18 -3.96 -11.31
N THR A 197 6.90 -2.73 -11.69
CA THR A 197 7.58 -2.00 -12.75
C THR A 197 7.99 -0.62 -12.25
N GLY A 198 9.01 -0.05 -12.86
CA GLY A 198 9.47 1.27 -12.46
C GLY A 198 10.18 2.00 -13.57
N CYS A 199 10.49 3.25 -13.32
CA CYS A 199 11.33 4.05 -14.17
C CYS A 199 12.29 4.92 -13.35
N THR A 200 13.32 5.41 -14.02
CA THR A 200 14.36 6.26 -13.48
C THR A 200 14.55 7.50 -14.36
N ILE A 201 14.95 8.59 -13.75
CA ILE A 201 15.30 9.85 -14.44
C ILE A 201 16.76 10.16 -14.12
N TYR A 202 17.54 10.37 -15.17
CA TYR A 202 18.93 10.81 -15.09
C TYR A 202 19.08 12.23 -15.62
N ILE A 203 19.94 13.02 -14.99
CA ILE A 203 20.36 14.34 -15.43
C ILE A 203 21.89 14.35 -15.35
N ASP A 204 22.56 14.69 -16.45
CA ASP A 204 24.03 14.69 -16.55
C ASP A 204 24.67 13.37 -16.08
N GLY A 205 24.04 12.25 -16.43
CA GLY A 205 24.49 10.90 -16.07
C GLY A 205 24.27 10.50 -14.60
N LYS A 206 23.64 11.35 -13.77
CA LYS A 206 23.31 11.05 -12.37
C LYS A 206 21.85 10.69 -12.23
N LEU A 207 21.56 9.64 -11.47
CA LEU A 207 20.21 9.28 -11.07
C LEU A 207 19.63 10.37 -10.15
N CYS A 208 18.49 10.95 -10.53
CA CYS A 208 17.84 12.03 -9.81
C CYS A 208 16.46 11.67 -9.26
N ALA A 209 15.80 10.68 -9.86
CA ALA A 209 14.49 10.20 -9.41
C ALA A 209 14.24 8.78 -9.88
N PHE A 210 13.43 8.04 -9.11
CA PHE A 210 12.86 6.78 -9.55
C PHE A 210 11.42 6.63 -9.05
N THR A 211 10.69 5.73 -9.64
CA THR A 211 9.35 5.34 -9.21
C THR A 211 9.16 3.84 -9.38
N ILE A 212 8.32 3.26 -8.53
CA ILE A 212 7.93 1.86 -8.58
C ILE A 212 6.42 1.81 -8.54
N GLY A 213 5.82 0.90 -9.30
CA GLY A 213 4.39 0.67 -9.31
C GLY A 213 4.05 -0.78 -9.61
N GLU A 214 2.88 -1.20 -9.14
CA GLU A 214 2.25 -2.47 -9.45
C GLU A 214 1.28 -2.30 -10.63
N ARG A 215 1.07 -3.36 -11.43
CA ARG A 215 0.09 -3.40 -12.54
C ARG A 215 -1.18 -4.12 -12.12
#